data_e0879538ad3d1cc914983121ddd0a989
#
_entry.id   e0879538ad3d1cc914983121ddd0a989
#
_cell.length_a   1.000
_cell.length_b   1.000
_cell.length_c   1.000
_cell.angle_alpha   90.00
_cell.angle_beta   90.00
_cell.angle_gamma   90.00
#
_symmetry.space_group_name_H-M   'P 1'
#
loop_
_entity.id
_entity.type
_entity.pdbx_description
1 polymer ?
#
loop_
_entity_poly.entity_id
_entity_poly.type
_entity_poly.pdbx_seq_one_letter_code
_entity_poly.pdbx_strand_id
1 'polypeptide(L)'
;MTTEEKDDNIQKIRKFLEENNISLVYTDADENYIDFIDDRIIVSRQQPKKEIVYTILHEIGHYFCDFFVDEETHTTRVIEEVLAWDAGRDIAHALRIDLDEEVWKRIMISSIQKYIEK
;
A
#
# COMPACT_ATOMS: atom_id res chain seq x y z
N MET A 1 -14.93 10.51 -7.04
CA MET A 1 -14.46 10.80 -5.66
C MET A 1 -14.18 12.27 -5.49
N THR A 2 -14.76 12.89 -4.50
CA THR A 2 -14.54 14.30 -4.20
C THR A 2 -13.23 14.50 -3.43
N THR A 3 -12.74 15.73 -3.37
CA THR A 3 -11.55 16.06 -2.58
C THR A 3 -11.75 15.75 -1.10
N GLU A 4 -12.95 16.02 -0.59
CA GLU A 4 -13.31 15.73 0.80
C GLU A 4 -13.25 14.24 1.13
N GLU A 5 -13.71 13.38 0.22
CA GLU A 5 -13.66 11.93 0.40
C GLU A 5 -12.22 11.43 0.47
N LYS A 6 -11.32 11.99 -0.36
CA LYS A 6 -9.90 11.62 -0.34
C LYS A 6 -9.26 12.02 0.98
N ASP A 7 -9.55 13.23 1.45
CA ASP A 7 -9.02 13.72 2.72
C ASP A 7 -9.51 12.86 3.88
N ASP A 8 -10.80 12.47 3.84
CA ASP A 8 -11.38 11.59 4.85
C ASP A 8 -10.70 10.22 4.88
N ASN A 9 -10.46 9.63 3.71
CA ASN A 9 -9.77 8.34 3.61
C ASN A 9 -8.33 8.43 4.12
N ILE A 10 -7.63 9.49 3.76
CA ILE A 10 -6.26 9.70 4.23
C ILE A 10 -6.23 9.91 5.74
N GLN A 11 -7.21 10.62 6.30
CA GLN A 11 -7.29 10.81 7.74
C GLN A 11 -7.54 9.49 8.47
N LYS A 12 -8.40 8.63 7.94
CA LYS A 12 -8.63 7.30 8.49
C LYS A 12 -7.34 6.47 8.52
N ILE A 13 -6.58 6.53 7.43
CA ILE A 13 -5.31 5.84 7.32
C ILE A 13 -4.30 6.40 8.32
N ARG A 14 -4.19 7.73 8.42
CA ARG A 14 -3.26 8.37 9.36
C ARG A 14 -3.56 7.98 10.80
N LYS A 15 -4.83 7.97 11.17
CA LYS A 15 -5.25 7.58 12.52
C LYS A 15 -4.85 6.14 12.81
N PHE A 16 -5.09 5.24 11.85
CA PHE A 16 -4.70 3.84 11.96
C PHE A 16 -3.19 3.70 12.16
N LEU A 17 -2.40 4.43 11.36
CA LEU A 17 -0.94 4.39 11.46
C LEU A 17 -0.45 4.93 12.78
N GLU A 18 -1.01 6.04 13.26
CA GLU A 18 -0.66 6.62 14.56
C GLU A 18 -0.92 5.63 15.70
N GLU A 19 -2.05 4.93 15.66
CA GLU A 19 -2.39 3.91 16.66
C GLU A 19 -1.41 2.74 16.66
N ASN A 20 -0.72 2.52 15.55
CA ASN A 20 0.29 1.47 15.40
C ASN A 20 1.73 2.00 15.44
N ASN A 21 1.91 3.26 15.79
CA ASN A 21 3.21 3.93 15.90
C ASN A 21 3.99 3.95 14.58
N ILE A 22 3.29 4.15 13.47
CA ILE A 22 3.87 4.23 12.13
C ILE A 22 3.63 5.63 11.58
N SER A 23 4.67 6.22 10.99
CA SER A 23 4.58 7.55 10.36
C SER A 23 4.36 7.42 8.86
N LEU A 24 3.54 8.32 8.30
CA LEU A 24 3.35 8.43 6.86
C LEU A 24 4.12 9.66 6.38
N VAL A 25 5.05 9.46 5.46
CA VAL A 25 5.93 10.51 4.94
C VAL A 25 5.82 10.57 3.43
N TYR A 26 5.67 11.77 2.87
CA TYR A 26 5.66 11.97 1.43
C TYR A 26 7.06 12.36 0.95
N THR A 27 7.44 11.87 -0.22
CA THR A 27 8.71 12.21 -0.86
C THR A 27 8.46 12.76 -2.27
N ASP A 28 9.36 13.61 -2.75
CA ASP A 28 9.32 14.11 -4.12
C ASP A 28 10.02 13.16 -5.10
N ALA A 29 10.73 12.15 -4.59
CA ALA A 29 11.33 11.11 -5.43
C ALA A 29 10.25 10.15 -5.93
N ASP A 30 10.50 9.50 -7.06
CA ASP A 30 9.56 8.52 -7.63
C ASP A 30 9.80 7.15 -7.00
N GLU A 31 9.46 7.05 -5.71
CA GLU A 31 9.64 5.79 -4.98
C GLU A 31 8.60 5.67 -3.86
N ASN A 32 8.18 4.44 -3.62
CA ASN A 32 7.31 4.08 -2.51
C ASN A 32 7.99 2.92 -1.77
N TYR A 33 8.14 3.03 -0.47
CA TYR A 33 8.80 1.98 0.29
C TYR A 33 8.48 2.08 1.78
N ILE A 34 8.90 1.05 2.52
CA ILE A 34 8.75 0.99 3.97
C ILE A 34 10.13 1.08 4.61
N ASP A 35 10.26 1.95 5.59
CA ASP A 35 11.44 2.03 6.44
C ASP A 35 11.11 1.31 7.75
N PHE A 36 11.54 0.06 7.85
CA PHE A 36 11.26 -0.78 9.03
C PHE A 36 12.08 -0.37 10.26
N ILE A 37 13.16 0.37 10.06
CA ILE A 37 14.01 0.82 11.17
C ILE A 37 13.33 1.94 11.96
N ASP A 38 12.76 2.90 11.24
CA ASP A 38 12.10 4.05 11.85
C ASP A 38 10.57 3.96 11.80
N ASP A 39 10.02 2.83 11.38
CA ASP A 39 8.57 2.58 11.27
C ASP A 39 7.87 3.68 10.47
N ARG A 40 8.33 3.87 9.23
CA ARG A 40 7.76 4.88 8.33
C ARG A 40 7.33 4.25 7.01
N ILE A 41 6.22 4.74 6.48
CA ILE A 41 5.79 4.43 5.12
C ILE A 41 6.05 5.67 4.29
N ILE A 42 6.88 5.53 3.25
CA ILE A 42 7.28 6.62 2.36
C ILE A 42 6.53 6.47 1.05
N VAL A 43 5.84 7.54 0.64
CA VAL A 43 5.00 7.54 -0.55
C VAL A 43 5.36 8.70 -1.46
N SER A 44 5.50 8.42 -2.74
CA SER A 44 5.84 9.41 -3.75
C SER A 44 4.69 10.38 -4.03
N ARG A 45 5.01 11.68 -4.18
CA ARG A 45 4.08 12.68 -4.67
C ARG A 45 3.96 12.66 -6.18
N GLN A 46 4.82 11.91 -6.87
CA GLN A 46 4.86 11.87 -8.34
C GLN A 46 3.82 10.95 -8.98
N GLN A 47 2.90 10.44 -8.22
CA GLN A 47 1.84 9.58 -8.73
C GLN A 47 0.49 10.31 -8.75
N PRO A 48 -0.49 9.85 -9.56
CA PRO A 48 -1.81 10.47 -9.57
C PRO A 48 -2.43 10.51 -8.17
N LYS A 49 -2.99 11.66 -7.80
CA LYS A 49 -3.57 11.83 -6.47
C LYS A 49 -4.64 10.79 -6.14
N LYS A 50 -5.43 10.40 -7.14
CA LYS A 50 -6.49 9.39 -6.95
C LYS A 50 -5.94 7.99 -6.66
N GLU A 51 -4.66 7.74 -6.95
CA GLU A 51 -4.04 6.45 -6.70
C GLU A 51 -3.22 6.41 -5.41
N ILE A 52 -2.98 7.55 -4.77
CA ILE A 52 -2.17 7.62 -3.55
C ILE A 52 -2.74 6.76 -2.43
N VAL A 53 -4.06 6.78 -2.23
CA VAL A 53 -4.71 5.98 -1.18
C VAL A 53 -4.44 4.49 -1.41
N TYR A 54 -4.56 4.03 -2.65
CA TYR A 54 -4.29 2.64 -3.01
C TYR A 54 -2.83 2.26 -2.75
N THR A 55 -1.90 3.14 -3.11
CA THR A 55 -0.47 2.93 -2.89
C THR A 55 -0.15 2.84 -1.39
N ILE A 56 -0.71 3.73 -0.58
CA ILE A 56 -0.51 3.71 0.87
C ILE A 56 -1.01 2.39 1.46
N LEU A 57 -2.20 1.96 1.05
CA LEU A 57 -2.78 0.70 1.54
C LEU A 57 -1.93 -0.50 1.15
N HIS A 58 -1.36 -0.49 -0.05
CA HIS A 58 -0.45 -1.54 -0.51
C HIS A 58 0.80 -1.60 0.38
N GLU A 59 1.39 -0.45 0.68
CA GLU A 59 2.56 -0.40 1.56
C GLU A 59 2.23 -0.84 3.00
N ILE A 60 1.04 -0.47 3.49
CA ILE A 60 0.56 -0.96 4.79
C ILE A 60 0.43 -2.48 4.75
N GLY A 61 -0.07 -3.02 3.63
CA GLY A 61 -0.18 -4.46 3.43
C GLY A 61 1.17 -5.15 3.57
N HIS A 62 2.24 -4.59 2.98
CA HIS A 62 3.59 -5.12 3.14
C HIS A 62 4.05 -5.06 4.59
N TYR A 63 3.74 -3.99 5.30
CA TYR A 63 4.14 -3.81 6.68
C TYR A 63 3.53 -4.88 7.61
N PHE A 64 2.28 -5.23 7.38
CA PHE A 64 1.55 -6.17 8.24
C PHE A 64 1.51 -7.60 7.68
N CYS A 65 2.13 -7.85 6.54
CA CYS A 65 2.13 -9.17 5.93
C CYS A 65 3.24 -10.04 6.54
N ASP A 66 2.85 -11.12 7.24
CA ASP A 66 3.78 -12.06 7.88
C ASP A 66 4.12 -13.21 6.95
N PHE A 67 4.72 -12.89 5.80
CA PHE A 67 5.16 -13.91 4.85
C PHE A 67 6.68 -14.06 4.92
N PHE A 68 7.12 -15.20 5.44
CA PHE A 68 8.55 -15.50 5.58
C PHE A 68 8.95 -16.65 4.67
N VAL A 69 10.10 -16.50 4.02
CA VAL A 69 10.69 -17.55 3.19
C VAL A 69 12.16 -17.67 3.52
N ASP A 70 12.69 -18.89 3.50
CA ASP A 70 14.11 -19.16 3.76
C ASP A 70 14.96 -18.68 2.59
N GLU A 71 14.40 -18.74 1.38
CA GLU A 71 15.09 -18.33 0.16
C GLU A 71 14.16 -17.47 -0.68
N GLU A 72 14.60 -16.27 -1.02
CA GLU A 72 13.82 -15.37 -1.84
C GLU A 72 14.02 -15.69 -3.32
N THR A 73 12.95 -16.18 -3.95
CA THR A 73 12.92 -16.49 -5.38
C THR A 73 11.98 -15.51 -6.08
N HIS A 74 11.98 -15.55 -7.41
CA HIS A 74 11.02 -14.79 -8.22
C HIS A 74 9.57 -15.12 -7.81
N THR A 75 9.29 -16.43 -7.64
CA THR A 75 7.95 -16.89 -7.27
C THR A 75 7.54 -16.37 -5.89
N THR A 76 8.43 -16.44 -4.90
CA THR A 76 8.10 -15.97 -3.55
C THR A 76 7.86 -14.46 -3.51
N ARG A 77 8.56 -13.69 -4.35
CA ARG A 77 8.32 -12.24 -4.46
C ARG A 77 6.95 -11.94 -5.02
N VAL A 78 6.51 -12.69 -6.04
CA VAL A 78 5.17 -12.53 -6.61
C VAL A 78 4.12 -12.84 -5.56
N ILE A 79 4.30 -13.93 -4.81
CA ILE A 79 3.35 -14.32 -3.75
C ILE A 79 3.30 -13.23 -2.66
N GLU A 80 4.43 -12.73 -2.23
CA GLU A 80 4.51 -11.66 -1.23
C GLU A 80 3.74 -10.41 -1.69
N GLU A 81 3.89 -10.06 -2.97
CA GLU A 81 3.20 -8.90 -3.54
C GLU A 81 1.68 -9.10 -3.53
N VAL A 82 1.21 -10.29 -3.93
CA VAL A 82 -0.23 -10.62 -3.90
C VAL A 82 -0.77 -10.54 -2.48
N LEU A 83 -0.05 -11.10 -1.51
CA LEU A 83 -0.47 -11.09 -0.10
C LEU A 83 -0.50 -9.68 0.47
N ALA A 84 0.44 -8.82 0.08
CA ALA A 84 0.46 -7.43 0.52
C ALA A 84 -0.76 -6.67 -0.01
N TRP A 85 -1.15 -6.87 -1.27
CA TRP A 85 -2.35 -6.26 -1.83
C TRP A 85 -3.60 -6.74 -1.11
N ASP A 86 -3.72 -8.05 -0.84
CA ASP A 86 -4.86 -8.60 -0.11
C ASP A 86 -4.93 -8.04 1.32
N ALA A 87 -3.81 -7.95 2.01
CA ALA A 87 -3.75 -7.41 3.36
C ALA A 87 -4.17 -5.93 3.37
N GLY A 88 -3.70 -5.15 2.40
CA GLY A 88 -4.08 -3.74 2.28
C GLY A 88 -5.59 -3.57 2.06
N ARG A 89 -6.18 -4.43 1.25
CA ARG A 89 -7.63 -4.42 1.00
C ARG A 89 -8.42 -4.75 2.27
N ASP A 90 -7.97 -5.74 3.04
CA ASP A 90 -8.62 -6.10 4.29
C ASP A 90 -8.56 -4.95 5.29
N ILE A 91 -7.44 -4.26 5.36
CA ILE A 91 -7.29 -3.09 6.22
C ILE A 91 -8.23 -1.97 5.77
N ALA A 92 -8.34 -1.73 4.47
CA ALA A 92 -9.26 -0.74 3.93
C ALA A 92 -10.71 -1.03 4.36
N HIS A 93 -11.12 -2.29 4.26
CA HIS A 93 -12.46 -2.71 4.68
C HIS A 93 -12.66 -2.49 6.19
N ALA A 94 -11.65 -2.82 7.00
CA ALA A 94 -11.71 -2.61 8.45
C ALA A 94 -11.83 -1.12 8.80
N LEU A 95 -11.19 -0.26 8.03
CA LEU A 95 -11.24 1.18 8.23
C LEU A 95 -12.46 1.84 7.58
N ARG A 96 -13.30 1.05 6.91
CA ARG A 96 -14.48 1.53 6.18
C ARG A 96 -14.11 2.53 5.08
N ILE A 97 -13.02 2.23 4.39
CA ILE A 97 -12.62 2.95 3.19
C ILE A 97 -13.28 2.27 2.00
N ASP A 98 -14.06 3.04 1.24
CA ASP A 98 -14.77 2.52 0.08
C ASP A 98 -13.83 2.51 -1.12
N LEU A 99 -13.39 1.33 -1.53
CA LEU A 99 -12.48 1.14 -2.66
C LEU A 99 -13.27 0.87 -3.94
N ASP A 100 -12.82 1.48 -5.04
CA ASP A 100 -13.29 1.10 -6.36
C ASP A 100 -12.56 -0.20 -6.73
N GLU A 101 -13.30 -1.32 -6.72
CA GLU A 101 -12.73 -2.65 -6.94
C GLU A 101 -12.05 -2.79 -8.31
N GLU A 102 -12.58 -2.15 -9.33
CA GLU A 102 -11.96 -2.19 -10.67
C GLU A 102 -10.63 -1.45 -10.68
N VAL A 103 -10.55 -0.30 -10.02
CA VAL A 103 -9.30 0.46 -9.90
C VAL A 103 -8.28 -0.33 -9.08
N TRP A 104 -8.71 -0.92 -7.97
CA TRP A 104 -7.86 -1.74 -7.11
C TRP A 104 -7.23 -2.89 -7.90
N LYS A 105 -8.06 -3.65 -8.63
CA LYS A 105 -7.59 -4.77 -9.45
C LYS A 105 -6.59 -4.32 -10.52
N ARG A 106 -6.89 -3.21 -11.19
CA ARG A 106 -6.04 -2.68 -12.25
C ARG A 106 -4.64 -2.32 -11.73
N ILE A 107 -4.60 -1.63 -10.62
CA ILE A 107 -3.33 -1.20 -10.01
C ILE A 107 -2.56 -2.42 -9.49
N MET A 108 -3.25 -3.35 -8.83
CA MET A 108 -2.67 -4.58 -8.33
C MET A 108 -2.05 -5.42 -9.45
N ILE A 109 -2.80 -5.65 -10.53
CA ILE A 109 -2.33 -6.46 -11.67
C ILE A 109 -1.10 -5.80 -12.29
N SER A 110 -1.15 -4.49 -12.51
CA SER A 110 -0.02 -3.74 -13.07
C SER A 110 1.23 -3.86 -12.20
N SER A 111 1.06 -3.79 -10.89
CA SER A 111 2.16 -3.93 -9.94
C SER A 111 2.76 -5.33 -9.97
N ILE A 112 1.92 -6.36 -9.98
CA ILE A 112 2.36 -7.75 -9.99
C ILE A 112 3.07 -8.11 -11.29
N GLN A 113 2.58 -7.61 -12.42
CA GLN A 113 3.19 -7.87 -13.73
C GLN A 113 4.66 -7.43 -13.80
N LYS A 114 5.02 -6.39 -13.09
CA LYS A 114 6.42 -5.92 -13.05
C LYS A 114 7.35 -6.97 -12.46
N TYR A 115 6.85 -7.78 -11.53
CA TYR A 115 7.64 -8.86 -10.94
C TYR A 115 7.68 -10.09 -11.84
N ILE A 116 6.60 -10.37 -12.56
CA ILE A 116 6.52 -11.53 -13.46
C ILE A 116 7.43 -11.36 -14.67
N GLU A 117 7.52 -10.14 -15.22
CA GLU A 117 8.30 -9.84 -16.42
C GLU A 117 9.81 -9.75 -16.20
N LYS A 118 10.25 -9.80 -14.97
CA LYS A 118 11.68 -9.82 -14.64
C LYS A 118 12.23 -11.27 -14.70
#